data_221142805c1d1dda0fbbd4140712a71e
#
_entry.id   221142805c1d1dda0fbbd4140712a71e
#
_cell.length_a   1.000
_cell.length_b   1.000
_cell.length_c   1.000
_cell.angle_alpha   90.00
_cell.angle_beta   90.00
_cell.angle_gamma   90.00
#
_symmetry.space_group_name_H-M   'P 1'
#
loop_
_entity.id
_entity.type
_entity.pdbx_description
1 polymer ?
#
loop_
_entity_poly.entity_id
_entity_poly.type
_entity_poly.pdbx_seq_one_letter_code
_entity_poly.pdbx_strand_id
1 'polypeptide(L)'
;MRISETKPSFSPSDEAENILAQARAFAEPLLAGAVLESGEETLAHAQAVADIVAGIDASPVLQAAVYLVYACEYLAKPKDVIGKMFGDSLASLAVDTKQLVKVQQQAREANDPNGANGVGNAQQRPESIAAQTENIRKMLLAFSRDLRVILLRLASRLQSLRFYAAPRYPVPPSLARESLEVFAPLANRLGIWQIKWEMEDLSFRFLEPDTYKDIARKLDAKRTAREAY
;
A
#
# COMPACT_ATOMS: atom_id res chain seq x y z
N MET A 1 -47.73 -26.02 -18.92
CA MET A 1 -47.42 -24.67 -18.38
C MET A 1 -45.97 -24.69 -17.97
N ARG A 2 -45.04 -24.18 -18.83
CA ARG A 2 -43.58 -24.12 -18.52
C ARG A 2 -43.33 -22.81 -17.80
N ILE A 3 -42.92 -22.90 -16.54
CA ILE A 3 -42.45 -21.76 -15.77
C ILE A 3 -41.03 -21.48 -16.27
N SER A 4 -40.87 -20.39 -17.01
CA SER A 4 -39.58 -19.89 -17.43
C SER A 4 -38.90 -19.28 -16.18
N GLU A 5 -37.95 -19.99 -15.61
CA GLU A 5 -37.04 -19.41 -14.61
C GLU A 5 -36.13 -18.37 -15.29
N THR A 6 -36.54 -17.11 -15.22
CA THR A 6 -35.71 -15.99 -15.59
C THR A 6 -34.63 -15.88 -14.51
N LYS A 7 -33.39 -16.35 -14.77
CA LYS A 7 -32.21 -15.99 -13.97
C LYS A 7 -32.13 -14.47 -13.94
N PRO A 8 -32.00 -13.85 -12.76
CA PRO A 8 -31.76 -12.41 -12.69
C PRO A 8 -30.42 -12.12 -13.40
N SER A 9 -30.46 -11.30 -14.45
CA SER A 9 -29.27 -10.81 -15.13
C SER A 9 -28.71 -9.68 -14.28
N PHE A 10 -27.71 -9.99 -13.43
CA PHE A 10 -26.92 -8.99 -12.74
C PHE A 10 -26.10 -8.21 -13.78
N SER A 11 -25.99 -6.90 -13.58
CA SER A 11 -25.06 -6.09 -14.37
C SER A 11 -23.62 -6.43 -13.96
N PRO A 12 -22.62 -6.25 -14.85
CA PRO A 12 -21.21 -6.46 -14.50
C PRO A 12 -20.75 -5.63 -13.30
N SER A 13 -21.36 -4.48 -13.04
CA SER A 13 -21.11 -3.65 -11.84
C SER A 13 -21.65 -4.31 -10.57
N ASP A 14 -22.86 -4.90 -10.62
CA ASP A 14 -23.45 -5.56 -9.46
C ASP A 14 -22.66 -6.82 -9.07
N GLU A 15 -22.12 -7.54 -10.06
CA GLU A 15 -21.23 -8.68 -9.81
C GLU A 15 -19.92 -8.25 -9.15
N ALA A 16 -19.32 -7.13 -9.59
CA ALA A 16 -18.10 -6.62 -9.04
C ALA A 16 -18.27 -6.12 -7.59
N GLU A 17 -19.38 -5.43 -7.29
CA GLU A 17 -19.71 -4.98 -5.93
C GLU A 17 -19.99 -6.18 -5.00
N ASN A 18 -20.65 -7.21 -5.51
CA ASN A 18 -20.90 -8.45 -4.76
C ASN A 18 -19.56 -9.16 -4.41
N ILE A 19 -18.60 -9.21 -5.35
CA ILE A 19 -17.27 -9.77 -5.10
C ILE A 19 -16.56 -8.99 -3.99
N LEU A 20 -16.63 -7.65 -4.01
CA LEU A 20 -16.05 -6.80 -2.97
C LEU A 20 -16.66 -7.10 -1.60
N ALA A 21 -18.01 -7.16 -1.52
CA ALA A 21 -18.71 -7.45 -0.27
C ALA A 21 -18.34 -8.84 0.28
N GLN A 22 -18.26 -9.85 -0.60
CA GLN A 22 -17.85 -11.21 -0.23
C GLN A 22 -16.38 -11.26 0.24
N ALA A 23 -15.47 -10.60 -0.45
CA ALA A 23 -14.06 -10.57 -0.09
C ALA A 23 -13.85 -9.89 1.28
N ARG A 24 -14.57 -8.81 1.54
CA ARG A 24 -14.55 -8.12 2.84
C ARG A 24 -15.08 -9.05 3.94
N ALA A 25 -16.25 -9.64 3.77
CA ALA A 25 -16.86 -10.55 4.74
C ALA A 25 -15.98 -11.79 5.00
N PHE A 26 -15.28 -12.29 3.99
CA PHE A 26 -14.32 -13.39 4.12
C PHE A 26 -13.08 -12.99 4.93
N ALA A 27 -12.53 -11.80 4.67
CA ALA A 27 -11.30 -11.33 5.30
C ALA A 27 -11.51 -10.84 6.74
N GLU A 28 -12.64 -10.22 7.04
CA GLU A 28 -12.94 -9.60 8.34
C GLU A 28 -12.66 -10.51 9.53
N PRO A 29 -13.19 -11.75 9.63
CA PRO A 29 -12.90 -12.64 10.76
C PRO A 29 -11.43 -13.10 10.82
N LEU A 30 -10.73 -13.14 9.69
CA LEU A 30 -9.31 -13.51 9.63
C LEU A 30 -8.39 -12.38 10.11
N LEU A 31 -8.79 -11.13 9.88
CA LEU A 31 -8.00 -9.95 10.18
C LEU A 31 -8.36 -9.32 11.53
N ALA A 32 -9.47 -9.74 12.15
CA ALA A 32 -9.94 -9.18 13.42
C ALA A 32 -8.90 -9.35 14.54
N GLY A 33 -8.52 -8.24 15.17
CA GLY A 33 -7.51 -8.23 16.24
C GLY A 33 -6.06 -8.41 15.78
N ALA A 34 -5.82 -8.59 14.48
CA ALA A 34 -4.47 -8.64 13.93
C ALA A 34 -3.88 -7.23 13.79
N VAL A 35 -2.58 -7.11 14.04
CA VAL A 35 -1.85 -5.84 14.02
C VAL A 35 -0.64 -5.98 13.10
N LEU A 36 -0.41 -4.97 12.25
CA LEU A 36 0.78 -4.88 11.41
C LEU A 36 2.02 -4.49 12.25
N GLU A 37 3.21 -4.68 11.69
CA GLU A 37 4.48 -4.24 12.31
C GLU A 37 4.49 -2.74 12.68
N SER A 38 3.74 -1.93 11.96
CA SER A 38 3.54 -0.51 12.23
C SER A 38 2.73 -0.22 13.51
N GLY A 39 2.06 -1.21 14.08
CA GLY A 39 1.08 -1.03 15.16
C GLY A 39 -0.34 -0.69 14.66
N GLU A 40 -0.54 -0.60 13.34
CA GLU A 40 -1.86 -0.37 12.74
C GLU A 40 -2.68 -1.65 12.73
N GLU A 41 -3.96 -1.58 13.08
CA GLU A 41 -4.87 -2.71 12.98
C GLU A 41 -5.02 -3.15 11.51
N THR A 42 -4.84 -4.45 11.25
CA THR A 42 -4.75 -4.97 9.87
C THR A 42 -6.03 -4.76 9.08
N LEU A 43 -7.19 -4.92 9.72
CA LEU A 43 -8.48 -4.69 9.07
C LEU A 43 -8.70 -3.22 8.72
N ALA A 44 -8.37 -2.31 9.65
CA ALA A 44 -8.45 -0.87 9.42
C ALA A 44 -7.51 -0.43 8.28
N HIS A 45 -6.28 -0.97 8.26
CA HIS A 45 -5.34 -0.75 7.17
C HIS A 45 -5.88 -1.25 5.83
N ALA A 46 -6.42 -2.47 5.78
CA ALA A 46 -6.99 -3.04 4.55
C ALA A 46 -8.16 -2.20 4.04
N GLN A 47 -9.05 -1.73 4.93
CA GLN A 47 -10.14 -0.83 4.57
C GLN A 47 -9.61 0.48 3.96
N ALA A 48 -8.67 1.14 4.63
CA ALA A 48 -8.09 2.39 4.15
C ALA A 48 -7.36 2.22 2.81
N VAL A 49 -6.67 1.10 2.59
CA VAL A 49 -6.06 0.77 1.30
C VAL A 49 -7.13 0.57 0.22
N ALA A 50 -8.24 -0.12 0.53
CA ALA A 50 -9.36 -0.28 -0.41
C ALA A 50 -9.98 1.07 -0.79
N ASP A 51 -10.12 2.01 0.17
CA ASP A 51 -10.59 3.36 -0.07
C ASP A 51 -9.64 4.17 -0.97
N ILE A 52 -8.32 4.03 -0.78
CA ILE A 52 -7.31 4.64 -1.68
C ILE A 52 -7.45 4.08 -3.10
N VAL A 53 -7.61 2.76 -3.23
CA VAL A 53 -7.81 2.09 -4.51
C VAL A 53 -9.10 2.57 -5.19
N ALA A 54 -10.19 2.74 -4.44
CA ALA A 54 -11.44 3.32 -4.94
C ALA A 54 -11.23 4.75 -5.47
N GLY A 55 -10.44 5.56 -4.75
CA GLY A 55 -10.17 6.97 -5.09
C GLY A 55 -9.35 7.17 -6.37
N ILE A 56 -8.68 6.14 -6.88
CA ILE A 56 -7.94 6.16 -8.15
C ILE A 56 -8.72 5.51 -9.31
N ASP A 57 -10.03 5.44 -9.19
CA ASP A 57 -10.96 4.88 -10.19
C ASP A 57 -10.71 3.39 -10.50
N ALA A 58 -10.26 2.65 -9.51
CA ALA A 58 -10.07 1.22 -9.65
C ALA A 58 -11.37 0.46 -9.39
N SER A 59 -11.54 -0.64 -10.14
CA SER A 59 -12.74 -1.46 -10.07
C SER A 59 -12.97 -2.05 -8.66
N PRO A 60 -14.23 -2.35 -8.26
CA PRO A 60 -14.52 -3.06 -7.01
C PRO A 60 -13.78 -4.40 -6.89
N VAL A 61 -13.45 -5.03 -8.00
CA VAL A 61 -12.63 -6.26 -8.03
C VAL A 61 -11.21 -6.02 -7.52
N LEU A 62 -10.61 -4.86 -7.83
CA LEU A 62 -9.29 -4.52 -7.30
C LEU A 62 -9.36 -4.18 -5.81
N GLN A 63 -10.43 -3.53 -5.35
CA GLN A 63 -10.69 -3.31 -3.93
C GLN A 63 -10.86 -4.64 -3.18
N ALA A 64 -11.57 -5.62 -3.77
CA ALA A 64 -11.69 -6.97 -3.23
C ALA A 64 -10.30 -7.63 -3.06
N ALA A 65 -9.41 -7.47 -4.05
CA ALA A 65 -8.05 -8.01 -3.98
C ALA A 65 -7.27 -7.48 -2.77
N VAL A 66 -7.51 -6.23 -2.32
CA VAL A 66 -6.88 -5.67 -1.11
C VAL A 66 -7.13 -6.57 0.09
N TYR A 67 -8.39 -6.88 0.38
CA TYR A 67 -8.75 -7.73 1.53
C TYR A 67 -8.13 -9.13 1.43
N LEU A 68 -8.12 -9.69 0.21
CA LEU A 68 -7.56 -11.03 -0.03
C LEU A 68 -6.03 -11.06 0.13
N VAL A 69 -5.32 -9.99 -0.19
CA VAL A 69 -3.87 -9.86 0.04
C VAL A 69 -3.53 -10.01 1.53
N TYR A 70 -4.27 -9.31 2.40
CA TYR A 70 -4.04 -9.40 3.85
C TYR A 70 -4.53 -10.74 4.42
N ALA A 71 -5.62 -11.30 3.90
CA ALA A 71 -6.12 -12.62 4.29
C ALA A 71 -5.15 -13.76 3.97
N CYS A 72 -4.28 -13.61 2.94
CA CYS A 72 -3.27 -14.63 2.56
C CYS A 72 -2.39 -15.09 3.72
N GLU A 73 -2.11 -14.22 4.70
CA GLU A 73 -1.26 -14.54 5.85
C GLU A 73 -1.86 -15.61 6.77
N TYR A 74 -3.19 -15.66 6.83
CA TYR A 74 -3.96 -16.49 7.73
C TYR A 74 -4.48 -17.78 7.09
N LEU A 75 -4.08 -18.03 5.82
CA LEU A 75 -4.52 -19.19 5.04
C LEU A 75 -3.34 -20.15 4.80
N ALA A 76 -3.54 -21.44 5.09
CA ALA A 76 -2.52 -22.46 4.83
C ALA A 76 -2.20 -22.62 3.32
N LYS A 77 -3.22 -22.49 2.46
CA LYS A 77 -3.12 -22.58 1.01
C LYS A 77 -3.91 -21.43 0.36
N PRO A 78 -3.39 -20.20 0.42
CA PRO A 78 -4.15 -19.02 -0.02
C PRO A 78 -4.59 -19.09 -1.48
N LYS A 79 -3.74 -19.60 -2.38
CA LYS A 79 -4.07 -19.71 -3.80
C LYS A 79 -5.27 -20.64 -4.04
N ASP A 80 -5.29 -21.80 -3.37
CA ASP A 80 -6.36 -22.77 -3.55
C ASP A 80 -7.69 -22.30 -2.95
N VAL A 81 -7.63 -21.69 -1.75
CA VAL A 81 -8.82 -21.21 -1.04
C VAL A 81 -9.43 -20.03 -1.77
N ILE A 82 -8.63 -19.01 -2.09
CA ILE A 82 -9.08 -17.82 -2.79
C ILE A 82 -9.54 -18.17 -4.21
N GLY A 83 -8.80 -19.06 -4.90
CA GLY A 83 -9.15 -19.49 -6.26
C GLY A 83 -10.51 -20.16 -6.36
N LYS A 84 -10.86 -21.00 -5.38
CA LYS A 84 -12.17 -21.66 -5.31
C LYS A 84 -13.33 -20.68 -5.04
N MET A 85 -13.10 -19.64 -4.28
CA MET A 85 -14.14 -18.70 -3.86
C MET A 85 -14.27 -17.49 -4.80
N PHE A 86 -13.14 -16.96 -5.29
CA PHE A 86 -13.07 -15.68 -6.00
C PHE A 86 -12.44 -15.79 -7.40
N GLY A 87 -12.02 -16.99 -7.80
CA GLY A 87 -11.41 -17.27 -9.09
C GLY A 87 -9.90 -17.08 -9.11
N ASP A 88 -9.24 -17.72 -10.09
CA ASP A 88 -7.79 -17.82 -10.20
C ASP A 88 -7.09 -16.46 -10.42
N SER A 89 -7.78 -15.53 -11.08
CA SER A 89 -7.21 -14.18 -11.34
C SER A 89 -7.00 -13.42 -10.03
N LEU A 90 -8.00 -13.39 -9.13
CA LEU A 90 -7.89 -12.74 -7.82
C LEU A 90 -6.93 -13.50 -6.90
N ALA A 91 -6.94 -14.83 -6.94
CA ALA A 91 -6.02 -15.65 -6.17
C ALA A 91 -4.55 -15.37 -6.54
N SER A 92 -4.25 -15.34 -7.84
CA SER A 92 -2.90 -15.02 -8.32
C SER A 92 -2.50 -13.60 -7.92
N LEU A 93 -3.38 -12.60 -8.15
CA LEU A 93 -3.11 -11.22 -7.78
C LEU A 93 -2.81 -11.06 -6.29
N ALA A 94 -3.61 -11.68 -5.41
CA ALA A 94 -3.42 -11.60 -3.97
C ALA A 94 -2.11 -12.26 -3.52
N VAL A 95 -1.83 -13.46 -4.01
CA VAL A 95 -0.61 -14.22 -3.68
C VAL A 95 0.64 -13.51 -4.21
N ASP A 96 0.63 -13.05 -5.46
CA ASP A 96 1.77 -12.36 -6.07
C ASP A 96 2.08 -11.04 -5.33
N THR A 97 1.03 -10.29 -4.94
CA THR A 97 1.18 -9.07 -4.14
C THR A 97 1.79 -9.40 -2.77
N LYS A 98 1.30 -10.42 -2.08
CA LYS A 98 1.85 -10.85 -0.78
C LYS A 98 3.29 -11.33 -0.90
N GLN A 99 3.61 -12.09 -1.95
CA GLN A 99 4.97 -12.55 -2.22
C GLN A 99 5.93 -11.38 -2.43
N LEU A 100 5.53 -10.37 -3.19
CA LEU A 100 6.33 -9.16 -3.39
C LEU A 100 6.60 -8.44 -2.05
N VAL A 101 5.59 -8.31 -1.18
CA VAL A 101 5.77 -7.72 0.18
C VAL A 101 6.83 -8.48 0.95
N LYS A 102 6.72 -9.81 0.98
CA LYS A 102 7.64 -10.68 1.72
C LYS A 102 9.08 -10.55 1.22
N VAL A 103 9.27 -10.56 -0.09
CA VAL A 103 10.61 -10.42 -0.69
C VAL A 103 11.21 -9.04 -0.41
N GLN A 104 10.39 -7.97 -0.44
CA GLN A 104 10.85 -6.63 -0.06
C GLN A 104 11.25 -6.54 1.41
N GLN A 105 10.49 -7.16 2.31
CA GLN A 105 10.80 -7.20 3.73
C GLN A 105 12.11 -7.95 4.00
N GLN A 106 12.28 -9.13 3.43
CA GLN A 106 13.52 -9.91 3.52
C GLN A 106 14.74 -9.13 2.99
N ALA A 107 14.57 -8.39 1.88
CA ALA A 107 15.64 -7.57 1.34
C ALA A 107 16.03 -6.41 2.28
N ARG A 108 15.09 -5.85 3.04
CA ARG A 108 15.36 -4.83 4.07
C ARG A 108 16.10 -5.44 5.26
N GLU A 109 15.61 -6.55 5.79
CA GLU A 109 16.21 -7.25 6.93
C GLU A 109 17.64 -7.69 6.63
N ALA A 110 17.89 -8.20 5.42
CA ALA A 110 19.23 -8.62 4.98
C ALA A 110 20.23 -7.45 4.85
N ASN A 111 19.72 -6.23 4.64
CA ASN A 111 20.53 -5.02 4.46
C ASN A 111 20.53 -4.09 5.68
N ASP A 112 19.87 -4.48 6.78
CA ASP A 112 19.89 -3.73 8.05
C ASP A 112 21.03 -4.22 8.93
N PRO A 113 22.17 -3.47 9.04
CA PRO A 113 23.30 -3.88 9.87
C PRO A 113 23.02 -3.80 11.37
N ASN A 114 21.86 -3.25 11.80
CA ASN A 114 21.45 -3.11 13.21
C ASN A 114 20.35 -4.11 13.65
N GLY A 115 19.96 -5.03 12.78
CA GLY A 115 19.06 -6.12 13.13
C GLY A 115 19.69 -7.06 14.15
N ALA A 116 19.26 -6.96 15.41
CA ALA A 116 19.42 -7.90 16.54
C ALA A 116 20.76 -7.97 17.30
N ASN A 117 21.91 -7.49 16.82
CA ASN A 117 23.14 -7.51 17.62
C ASN A 117 24.16 -6.49 17.13
N GLY A 118 24.08 -5.22 17.55
CA GLY A 118 25.24 -4.39 17.25
C GLY A 118 25.10 -2.90 17.54
N VAL A 119 25.69 -2.48 18.62
CA VAL A 119 26.18 -1.12 18.83
C VAL A 119 27.25 -0.85 17.75
N GLY A 120 26.93 -0.08 16.72
CA GLY A 120 27.92 0.25 15.70
C GLY A 120 27.46 1.23 14.64
N ASN A 121 27.92 2.48 14.77
CA ASN A 121 28.12 3.53 13.76
C ASN A 121 26.98 3.82 12.77
N ALA A 122 26.26 4.88 13.07
CA ALA A 122 25.24 5.56 12.26
C ALA A 122 25.79 6.29 11.00
N GLN A 123 26.70 5.67 10.25
CA GLN A 123 27.15 6.16 8.96
C GLN A 123 26.95 5.08 7.89
N GLN A 124 25.67 4.84 7.54
CA GLN A 124 25.37 4.11 6.31
C GLN A 124 25.99 4.89 5.14
N ARG A 125 26.92 4.25 4.43
CA ARG A 125 27.53 4.87 3.24
C ARG A 125 26.44 5.18 2.21
N PRO A 126 26.42 6.38 1.60
CA PRO A 126 25.43 6.76 0.59
C PRO A 126 25.31 5.74 -0.56
N GLU A 127 26.39 5.07 -0.91
CA GLU A 127 26.47 4.01 -1.91
C GLU A 127 25.61 2.77 -1.57
N SER A 128 25.50 2.40 -0.28
CA SER A 128 24.69 1.27 0.15
C SER A 128 23.19 1.58 0.06
N ILE A 129 22.81 2.82 0.34
CA ILE A 129 21.41 3.29 0.27
C ILE A 129 20.94 3.35 -1.20
N ALA A 130 21.76 3.90 -2.09
CA ALA A 130 21.45 3.98 -3.52
C ALA A 130 21.31 2.57 -4.14
N ALA A 131 22.20 1.64 -3.78
CA ALA A 131 22.13 0.25 -4.23
C ALA A 131 20.87 -0.46 -3.72
N GLN A 132 20.47 -0.22 -2.46
CA GLN A 132 19.25 -0.76 -1.88
C GLN A 132 18.01 -0.25 -2.59
N THR A 133 17.92 1.07 -2.82
CA THR A 133 16.85 1.73 -3.56
C THR A 133 16.70 1.16 -4.98
N GLU A 134 17.81 0.97 -5.70
CA GLU A 134 17.80 0.41 -7.04
C GLU A 134 17.41 -1.08 -7.06
N ASN A 135 17.80 -1.85 -6.06
CA ASN A 135 17.38 -3.24 -5.91
C ASN A 135 15.87 -3.36 -5.68
N ILE A 136 15.30 -2.54 -4.80
CA ILE A 136 13.85 -2.48 -4.57
C ILE A 136 13.12 -2.09 -5.85
N ARG A 137 13.64 -1.09 -6.57
CA ARG A 137 13.08 -0.66 -7.84
C ARG A 137 13.11 -1.75 -8.91
N LYS A 138 14.23 -2.45 -9.08
CA LYS A 138 14.35 -3.58 -10.02
C LYS A 138 13.40 -4.72 -9.65
N MET A 139 13.26 -5.00 -8.36
CA MET A 139 12.36 -6.01 -7.84
C MET A 139 10.91 -5.66 -8.16
N LEU A 140 10.46 -4.43 -7.87
CA LEU A 140 9.13 -3.96 -8.24
C LEU A 140 8.86 -4.08 -9.72
N LEU A 141 9.82 -3.72 -10.56
CA LEU A 141 9.71 -3.83 -12.02
C LEU A 141 9.71 -5.28 -12.52
N ALA A 142 10.49 -6.18 -11.89
CA ALA A 142 10.53 -7.59 -12.25
C ALA A 142 9.23 -8.34 -11.93
N PHE A 143 8.57 -7.98 -10.83
CA PHE A 143 7.26 -8.52 -10.44
C PHE A 143 6.09 -7.87 -11.21
N SER A 144 6.34 -6.84 -12.00
CA SER A 144 5.31 -6.02 -12.68
C SER A 144 4.72 -6.65 -13.96
N ARG A 145 4.62 -7.97 -14.03
CA ARG A 145 3.81 -8.62 -15.08
C ARG A 145 2.33 -8.20 -14.99
N ASP A 146 1.88 -7.84 -13.78
CA ASP A 146 0.53 -7.33 -13.52
C ASP A 146 0.61 -5.97 -12.82
N LEU A 147 0.21 -4.90 -13.53
CA LEU A 147 0.19 -3.53 -13.00
C LEU A 147 -0.67 -3.40 -11.74
N ARG A 148 -1.66 -4.26 -11.56
CA ARG A 148 -2.53 -4.27 -10.38
C ARG A 148 -1.73 -4.55 -9.10
N VAL A 149 -0.70 -5.41 -9.16
CA VAL A 149 0.21 -5.66 -8.02
C VAL A 149 0.88 -4.36 -7.58
N ILE A 150 1.35 -3.56 -8.54
CA ILE A 150 2.01 -2.28 -8.23
C ILE A 150 1.01 -1.28 -7.65
N LEU A 151 -0.21 -1.20 -8.19
CA LEU A 151 -1.26 -0.33 -7.66
C LEU A 151 -1.58 -0.65 -6.20
N LEU A 152 -1.77 -1.92 -5.88
CA LEU A 152 -1.99 -2.37 -4.50
C LEU A 152 -0.82 -2.02 -3.58
N ARG A 153 0.41 -2.15 -4.06
CA ARG A 153 1.61 -1.78 -3.29
C ARG A 153 1.73 -0.27 -3.05
N LEU A 154 1.41 0.55 -4.07
CA LEU A 154 1.38 2.01 -3.94
C LEU A 154 0.33 2.44 -2.91
N ALA A 155 -0.89 1.91 -3.01
CA ALA A 155 -1.96 2.22 -2.08
C ALA A 155 -1.62 1.82 -0.63
N SER A 156 -1.09 0.61 -0.43
CA SER A 156 -0.64 0.14 0.90
C SER A 156 0.51 1.00 1.45
N ARG A 157 1.47 1.42 0.61
CA ARG A 157 2.56 2.30 1.03
C ARG A 157 2.05 3.68 1.45
N LEU A 158 1.11 4.24 0.69
CA LEU A 158 0.49 5.51 1.02
C LEU A 158 -0.25 5.44 2.36
N GLN A 159 -1.01 4.37 2.59
CA GLN A 159 -1.70 4.16 3.87
C GLN A 159 -0.70 4.07 5.04
N SER A 160 0.40 3.35 4.87
CA SER A 160 1.45 3.30 5.89
C SER A 160 2.00 4.70 6.24
N LEU A 161 2.24 5.56 5.24
CA LEU A 161 2.66 6.95 5.48
C LEU A 161 1.58 7.76 6.20
N ARG A 162 0.31 7.61 5.83
CA ARG A 162 -0.82 8.26 6.49
C ARG A 162 -0.93 7.85 7.95
N PHE A 163 -0.77 6.57 8.24
CA PHE A 163 -0.77 6.05 9.61
C PHE A 163 0.30 6.69 10.47
N TYR A 164 1.54 6.76 9.97
CA TYR A 164 2.64 7.43 10.66
C TYR A 164 2.52 8.97 10.71
N ALA A 165 1.68 9.57 9.87
CA ALA A 165 1.41 11.01 9.95
C ALA A 165 0.60 11.40 11.19
N ALA A 166 -0.12 10.45 11.80
CA ALA A 166 -0.71 10.64 13.12
C ALA A 166 0.41 10.67 14.19
N PRO A 167 0.38 11.62 15.16
CA PRO A 167 1.54 11.96 16.00
C PRO A 167 1.88 10.91 17.08
N ARG A 168 1.51 9.65 16.90
CA ARG A 168 1.69 8.60 17.92
C ARG A 168 2.93 7.72 17.74
N TYR A 169 3.45 7.62 16.52
CA TYR A 169 4.53 6.68 16.22
C TYR A 169 5.64 7.35 15.40
N PRO A 170 6.91 7.14 15.75
CA PRO A 170 8.00 7.59 14.91
C PRO A 170 8.01 6.82 13.59
N VAL A 171 8.04 7.54 12.48
CA VAL A 171 8.18 6.93 11.17
C VAL A 171 9.59 6.35 10.99
N PRO A 172 9.74 5.10 10.53
CA PRO A 172 11.04 4.59 10.14
C PRO A 172 11.62 5.43 8.99
N PRO A 173 12.84 6.01 9.12
CA PRO A 173 13.44 6.83 8.07
C PRO A 173 13.58 6.10 6.73
N SER A 174 13.82 4.79 6.76
CA SER A 174 13.87 3.93 5.57
C SER A 174 12.54 3.92 4.81
N LEU A 175 11.41 3.87 5.53
CA LEU A 175 10.08 3.86 4.93
C LEU A 175 9.80 5.17 4.17
N ALA A 176 10.11 6.33 4.77
CA ALA A 176 9.92 7.63 4.15
C ALA A 176 10.85 7.81 2.93
N ARG A 177 12.12 7.41 3.05
CA ARG A 177 13.10 7.50 1.96
C ARG A 177 12.73 6.62 0.77
N GLU A 178 12.40 5.34 1.00
CA GLU A 178 11.93 4.46 -0.06
C GLU A 178 10.67 4.99 -0.75
N SER A 179 9.76 5.58 0.02
CA SER A 179 8.53 6.16 -0.53
C SER A 179 8.84 7.31 -1.47
N LEU A 180 9.80 8.18 -1.11
CA LEU A 180 10.22 9.31 -1.92
C LEU A 180 11.04 8.88 -3.16
N GLU A 181 11.98 7.94 -2.99
CA GLU A 181 12.97 7.60 -4.02
C GLU A 181 12.49 6.50 -4.98
N VAL A 182 11.55 5.63 -4.56
CA VAL A 182 11.07 4.49 -5.35
C VAL A 182 9.59 4.60 -5.68
N PHE A 183 8.73 4.72 -4.66
CA PHE A 183 7.29 4.60 -4.85
C PHE A 183 6.67 5.83 -5.50
N ALA A 184 7.06 7.04 -5.13
CA ALA A 184 6.55 8.26 -5.75
C ALA A 184 6.95 8.39 -7.24
N PRO A 185 8.21 8.12 -7.67
CA PRO A 185 8.56 8.03 -9.08
C PRO A 185 7.80 6.94 -9.85
N LEU A 186 7.48 5.83 -9.19
CA LEU A 186 6.70 4.76 -9.81
C LEU A 186 5.24 5.18 -10.01
N ALA A 187 4.62 5.82 -9.02
CA ALA A 187 3.29 6.41 -9.14
C ALA A 187 3.24 7.47 -10.26
N ASN A 188 4.30 8.28 -10.38
CA ASN A 188 4.44 9.24 -11.47
C ASN A 188 4.43 8.58 -12.85
N ARG A 189 5.17 7.48 -13.04
CA ARG A 189 5.22 6.73 -14.31
C ARG A 189 3.88 6.10 -14.68
N LEU A 190 3.08 5.72 -13.68
CA LEU A 190 1.74 5.16 -13.86
C LEU A 190 0.67 6.25 -14.04
N GLY A 191 1.04 7.54 -13.95
CA GLY A 191 0.11 8.66 -14.09
C GLY A 191 -0.80 8.87 -12.88
N ILE A 192 -0.50 8.25 -11.73
CA ILE A 192 -1.31 8.35 -10.51
C ILE A 192 -0.81 9.52 -9.67
N TRP A 193 -1.13 10.74 -10.12
CA TRP A 193 -0.63 11.99 -9.54
C TRP A 193 -1.04 12.20 -8.09
N GLN A 194 -2.25 11.78 -7.72
CA GLN A 194 -2.78 11.91 -6.36
C GLN A 194 -1.90 11.16 -5.36
N ILE A 195 -1.61 9.88 -5.64
CA ILE A 195 -0.74 9.06 -4.79
C ILE A 195 0.69 9.65 -4.77
N LYS A 196 1.20 10.05 -5.93
CA LYS A 196 2.55 10.63 -6.05
C LYS A 196 2.72 11.84 -5.12
N TRP A 197 1.86 12.83 -5.26
CA TRP A 197 2.01 14.07 -4.51
C TRP A 197 1.87 13.88 -3.01
N GLU A 198 0.92 13.06 -2.59
CA GLU A 198 0.73 12.79 -1.17
C GLU A 198 1.90 11.99 -0.58
N MET A 199 2.46 11.03 -1.33
CA MET A 199 3.67 10.33 -0.91
C MET A 199 4.87 11.26 -0.78
N GLU A 200 5.07 12.16 -1.75
CA GLU A 200 6.16 13.15 -1.71
C GLU A 200 6.00 14.10 -0.53
N ASP A 201 4.80 14.62 -0.30
CA ASP A 201 4.51 15.55 0.81
C ASP A 201 4.76 14.90 2.17
N LEU A 202 4.17 13.72 2.41
CA LEU A 202 4.34 12.99 3.66
C LEU A 202 5.79 12.57 3.88
N SER A 203 6.47 12.07 2.86
CA SER A 203 7.86 11.66 2.96
C SER A 203 8.79 12.85 3.24
N PHE A 204 8.59 13.98 2.58
CA PHE A 204 9.34 15.20 2.82
C PHE A 204 9.11 15.72 4.25
N ARG A 205 7.87 15.73 4.71
CA ARG A 205 7.53 16.12 6.09
C ARG A 205 8.26 15.26 7.13
N PHE A 206 8.46 13.97 6.86
CA PHE A 206 9.15 13.05 7.77
C PHE A 206 10.67 13.18 7.71
N LEU A 207 11.22 13.38 6.51
CA LEU A 207 12.68 13.45 6.31
C LEU A 207 13.25 14.81 6.67
N GLU A 208 12.51 15.89 6.41
CA GLU A 208 12.94 17.28 6.56
C GLU A 208 11.90 18.10 7.37
N PRO A 209 11.61 17.72 8.63
CA PRO A 209 10.49 18.28 9.38
C PRO A 209 10.66 19.79 9.65
N ASP A 210 11.88 20.29 9.84
CA ASP A 210 12.09 21.71 10.12
C ASP A 210 11.96 22.55 8.85
N THR A 211 12.50 22.07 7.73
CA THR A 211 12.34 22.70 6.41
C THR A 211 10.86 22.74 6.02
N TYR A 212 10.11 21.64 6.25
CA TYR A 212 8.68 21.56 6.00
C TYR A 212 7.89 22.62 6.78
N LYS A 213 8.17 22.75 8.11
CA LYS A 213 7.54 23.76 8.98
C LYS A 213 7.84 25.18 8.53
N ASP A 214 9.07 25.46 8.09
CA ASP A 214 9.47 26.78 7.60
C ASP A 214 8.74 27.16 6.31
N ILE A 215 8.60 26.21 5.38
CA ILE A 215 7.83 26.41 4.15
C ILE A 215 6.34 26.65 4.48
N ALA A 216 5.76 25.85 5.35
CA ALA A 216 4.35 26.00 5.76
C ALA A 216 4.09 27.38 6.36
N ARG A 217 4.95 27.86 7.27
CA ARG A 217 4.86 29.22 7.87
C ARG A 217 4.93 30.34 6.81
N LYS A 218 5.85 30.22 5.84
CA LYS A 218 5.98 31.19 4.75
C LYS A 218 4.76 31.23 3.82
N LEU A 219 4.14 30.07 3.56
CA LEU A 219 2.94 29.97 2.76
C LEU A 219 1.72 30.58 3.48
N ASP A 220 1.56 30.31 4.78
CA ASP A 220 0.49 30.89 5.60
C ASP A 220 0.59 32.41 5.68
N ALA A 221 1.80 32.96 5.90
CA ALA A 221 2.04 34.40 5.91
C ALA A 221 1.64 35.07 4.57
N LYS A 222 1.96 34.43 3.43
CA LYS A 222 1.56 34.92 2.11
C LYS A 222 0.04 34.84 1.88
N ARG A 223 -0.62 33.80 2.39
CA ARG A 223 -2.08 33.66 2.30
C ARG A 223 -2.77 34.78 3.08
N THR A 224 -2.40 34.99 4.34
CA THR A 224 -2.94 36.04 5.19
C THR A 224 -2.72 37.43 4.59
N ALA A 225 -1.54 37.69 3.98
CA ALA A 225 -1.28 38.95 3.29
C ALA A 225 -2.15 39.17 2.04
N ARG A 226 -2.55 38.10 1.33
CA ARG A 226 -3.47 38.18 0.17
C ARG A 226 -4.94 38.38 0.58
N GLU A 227 -5.35 37.76 1.68
CA GLU A 227 -6.72 37.90 2.22
C GLU A 227 -6.98 39.28 2.86
N ALA A 228 -5.89 40.02 3.17
CA ALA A 228 -5.97 41.39 3.73
C ALA A 228 -6.02 42.50 2.64
N TYR A 229 -5.99 42.15 1.34
CA TYR A 229 -6.14 43.06 0.20
C TYR A 229 -7.50 42.90 -0.45
#